data_59930927376b740af967cc6726550867
#
_entry.id   59930927376b740af967cc6726550867
#
_cell.length_a   1.000
_cell.length_b   1.000
_cell.length_c   1.000
_cell.angle_alpha   90.00
_cell.angle_beta   90.00
_cell.angle_gamma   90.00
#
_symmetry.space_group_name_H-M   'P 1'
#
loop_
_entity.id
_entity.type
_entity.pdbx_description
1 polymer ?
#
loop_
_entity_poly.entity_id
_entity_poly.type
_entity_poly.pdbx_seq_one_letter_code
_entity_poly.pdbx_strand_id
1 'polypeptide(L)'
;MHYILKNLAIGNFEDAQDPPAGIDTLLCVAQEIDLSHVRCLYYKVPIVDMQPIPEDQLKEAVVFIRDHIKDHRIMVYCNAGVGRSPSVVVAYLARVQGYGYGDAVEFVAAKKPYMSTLPNLILSIERLKEMISE
;
A
#
# COMPACT_ATOMS: atom_id res chain seq x y z
N MET A 1 -0.67 13.54 -0.40
CA MET A 1 0.26 12.41 -0.53
C MET A 1 1.37 12.52 0.50
N HIS A 2 1.78 11.40 1.06
CA HIS A 2 2.84 11.34 2.07
C HIS A 2 3.86 10.28 1.70
N TYR A 3 5.13 10.66 1.62
CA TYR A 3 6.21 9.70 1.42
C TYR A 3 6.49 8.94 2.72
N ILE A 4 6.51 7.62 2.62
CA ILE A 4 6.85 6.74 3.74
C ILE A 4 8.32 6.33 3.64
N LEU A 5 8.75 5.97 2.43
CA LEU A 5 10.13 5.68 2.10
C LEU A 5 10.51 6.55 0.90
N LYS A 6 11.78 6.53 0.53
CA LYS A 6 12.27 7.32 -0.62
C LYS A 6 11.44 7.07 -1.89
N ASN A 7 11.09 5.81 -2.14
CA ASN A 7 10.39 5.40 -3.36
C ASN A 7 8.98 4.88 -3.10
N LEU A 8 8.40 5.18 -1.94
CA LEU A 8 7.09 4.67 -1.58
C LEU A 8 6.27 5.73 -0.88
N ALA A 9 5.14 6.07 -1.45
CA ALA A 9 4.23 7.06 -0.90
C ALA A 9 2.83 6.50 -0.75
N ILE A 10 2.03 7.12 0.12
CA ILE A 10 0.62 6.83 0.29
C ILE A 10 -0.17 8.05 -0.18
N GLY A 11 -1.20 7.82 -1.00
CA GLY A 11 -2.06 8.87 -1.48
C GLY A 11 -3.53 8.48 -1.46
N ASN A 12 -4.36 9.39 -1.97
CA ASN A 12 -5.79 9.16 -2.11
C ASN A 12 -6.17 9.21 -3.60
N PHE A 13 -7.46 9.04 -3.89
CA PHE A 13 -7.93 9.02 -5.26
C PHE A 13 -7.67 10.35 -5.99
N GLU A 14 -7.81 11.46 -5.28
CA GLU A 14 -7.53 12.78 -5.86
C GLU A 14 -6.06 12.90 -6.27
N ASP A 15 -5.14 12.46 -5.42
CA ASP A 15 -3.71 12.45 -5.75
C ASP A 15 -3.42 11.61 -6.99
N ALA A 16 -4.12 10.50 -7.14
CA ALA A 16 -3.87 9.58 -8.26
C ALA A 16 -4.35 10.14 -9.60
N GLN A 17 -5.31 11.04 -9.60
CA GLN A 17 -5.82 11.65 -10.84
C GLN A 17 -4.80 12.58 -11.47
N ASP A 18 -3.93 13.17 -10.66
CA ASP A 18 -2.84 14.03 -11.14
C ASP A 18 -1.63 13.78 -10.22
N PRO A 19 -0.90 12.68 -10.43
CA PRO A 19 0.17 12.29 -9.52
C PRO A 19 1.25 13.37 -9.41
N PRO A 20 1.74 13.62 -8.19
CA PRO A 20 2.83 14.56 -7.99
C PRO A 20 4.07 14.18 -8.79
N ALA A 21 4.86 15.18 -9.14
CA ALA A 21 6.11 14.98 -9.88
C ALA A 21 7.00 13.97 -9.14
N GLY A 22 7.60 13.07 -9.88
CA GLY A 22 8.45 12.02 -9.34
C GLY A 22 7.76 10.68 -9.17
N ILE A 23 6.45 10.64 -9.04
CA ILE A 23 5.70 9.38 -9.00
C ILE A 23 5.57 8.85 -10.43
N ASP A 24 6.04 7.64 -10.65
CA ASP A 24 5.99 6.99 -11.96
C ASP A 24 5.19 5.67 -11.94
N THR A 25 4.69 5.27 -10.78
CA THR A 25 3.95 4.02 -10.64
C THR A 25 2.81 4.21 -9.66
N LEU A 26 1.64 3.74 -10.04
CA LEU A 26 0.43 3.81 -9.21
C LEU A 26 -0.04 2.40 -8.86
N LEU A 27 -0.19 2.13 -7.57
CA LEU A 27 -0.80 0.90 -7.07
C LEU A 27 -2.14 1.25 -6.43
N CYS A 28 -3.22 0.90 -7.11
CA CYS A 28 -4.58 1.11 -6.61
C CYS A 28 -4.99 -0.07 -5.75
N VAL A 29 -5.33 0.18 -4.49
CA VAL A 29 -5.78 -0.89 -3.60
C VAL A 29 -7.22 -0.66 -3.14
N ALA A 30 -8.05 -0.22 -4.06
CA ALA A 30 -9.46 0.05 -3.80
C ALA A 30 -10.33 -0.53 -4.91
N GLN A 31 -11.26 -1.40 -4.53
CA GLN A 31 -12.15 -2.07 -5.48
C GLN A 31 -13.02 -1.08 -6.26
N GLU A 32 -13.55 -0.07 -5.58
CA GLU A 32 -14.63 0.77 -6.10
C GLU A 32 -14.18 1.93 -6.99
N ILE A 33 -12.88 2.16 -7.14
CA ILE A 33 -12.40 3.30 -7.91
C ILE A 33 -11.53 2.87 -9.08
N ASP A 34 -11.66 3.59 -10.18
CA ASP A 34 -10.85 3.41 -11.38
C ASP A 34 -10.44 4.77 -11.92
N LEU A 35 -9.25 4.84 -12.50
CA LEU A 35 -8.80 6.05 -13.17
C LEU A 35 -9.27 6.03 -14.64
N SER A 36 -9.76 7.16 -15.14
CA SER A 36 -10.15 7.27 -16.54
C SER A 36 -8.93 7.38 -17.45
N HIS A 37 -7.83 7.94 -16.96
CA HIS A 37 -6.59 8.07 -17.72
C HIS A 37 -5.41 7.71 -16.83
N VAL A 38 -4.49 6.91 -17.37
CA VAL A 38 -3.26 6.53 -16.67
C VAL A 38 -2.08 6.86 -17.56
N ARG A 39 -1.12 7.64 -17.01
CA ARG A 39 0.05 8.09 -17.76
C ARG A 39 1.33 7.40 -17.33
N CYS A 40 1.25 6.49 -16.37
CA CYS A 40 2.41 5.81 -15.80
C CYS A 40 2.09 4.34 -15.60
N LEU A 41 3.03 3.58 -15.06
CA LEU A 41 2.78 2.19 -14.73
C LEU A 41 1.64 2.12 -13.70
N TYR A 42 0.69 1.22 -13.93
CA TYR A 42 -0.51 1.13 -13.11
C TYR A 42 -0.83 -0.34 -12.81
N TYR A 43 -1.16 -0.61 -11.58
CA TYR A 43 -1.62 -1.93 -11.18
C TYR A 43 -2.74 -1.80 -10.16
N LYS A 44 -3.73 -2.68 -10.21
CA LYS A 44 -4.87 -2.62 -9.29
C LYS A 44 -5.05 -3.94 -8.56
N VAL A 45 -5.16 -3.86 -7.24
CA VAL A 45 -5.58 -4.94 -6.38
C VAL A 45 -6.90 -4.52 -5.72
N PRO A 46 -8.03 -5.14 -6.08
CA PRO A 46 -9.36 -4.64 -5.70
C PRO A 46 -9.73 -4.97 -4.25
N ILE A 47 -9.13 -4.28 -3.30
CA ILE A 47 -9.37 -4.50 -1.88
C ILE A 47 -10.66 -3.80 -1.46
N VAL A 48 -11.48 -4.50 -0.68
CA VAL A 48 -12.74 -3.98 -0.12
C VAL A 48 -12.45 -3.29 1.20
N ASP A 49 -13.00 -2.09 1.37
CA ASP A 49 -12.76 -1.31 2.59
C ASP A 49 -13.45 -1.91 3.81
N MET A 50 -12.93 -1.59 4.99
CA MET A 50 -13.52 -1.91 6.29
C MET A 50 -13.64 -3.41 6.58
N GLN A 51 -12.88 -4.24 5.88
CA GLN A 51 -12.85 -5.68 6.06
C GLN A 51 -11.42 -6.18 6.11
N PRO A 52 -11.19 -7.40 6.66
CA PRO A 52 -9.87 -8.02 6.56
C PRO A 52 -9.47 -8.17 5.09
N ILE A 53 -8.20 -7.95 4.81
CA ILE A 53 -7.69 -8.10 3.44
C ILE A 53 -7.48 -9.58 3.16
N PRO A 54 -8.06 -10.13 2.08
CA PRO A 54 -7.79 -11.52 1.69
C PRO A 54 -6.29 -11.74 1.47
N GLU A 55 -5.81 -12.92 1.86
CA GLU A 55 -4.38 -13.23 1.82
C GLU A 55 -3.77 -13.06 0.42
N ASP A 56 -4.48 -13.55 -0.60
CA ASP A 56 -4.01 -13.46 -1.98
C ASP A 56 -3.89 -12.00 -2.45
N GLN A 57 -4.83 -11.15 -2.05
CA GLN A 57 -4.78 -9.73 -2.40
C GLN A 57 -3.65 -9.02 -1.67
N LEU A 58 -3.48 -9.28 -0.38
CA LEU A 58 -2.41 -8.65 0.38
C LEU A 58 -1.05 -9.08 -0.17
N LYS A 59 -0.89 -10.36 -0.48
CA LYS A 59 0.34 -10.87 -1.11
C LYS A 59 0.59 -10.16 -2.44
N GLU A 60 -0.43 -10.05 -3.27
CA GLU A 60 -0.29 -9.44 -4.59
C GLU A 60 0.18 -7.99 -4.48
N ALA A 61 -0.40 -7.22 -3.56
CA ALA A 61 -0.02 -5.83 -3.36
C ALA A 61 1.41 -5.71 -2.82
N VAL A 62 1.76 -6.52 -1.82
CA VAL A 62 3.09 -6.48 -1.21
C VAL A 62 4.17 -6.90 -2.21
N VAL A 63 3.90 -7.94 -2.98
CA VAL A 63 4.84 -8.43 -3.99
C VAL A 63 5.03 -7.39 -5.10
N PHE A 64 3.96 -6.71 -5.52
CA PHE A 64 4.08 -5.65 -6.50
C PHE A 64 5.05 -4.55 -6.01
N ILE A 65 4.89 -4.12 -4.77
CA ILE A 65 5.78 -3.10 -4.20
C ILE A 65 7.22 -3.62 -4.16
N ARG A 66 7.42 -4.83 -3.65
CA ARG A 66 8.75 -5.43 -3.55
C ARG A 66 9.45 -5.48 -4.91
N ASP A 67 8.72 -5.88 -5.93
CA ASP A 67 9.31 -6.09 -7.26
C ASP A 67 9.60 -4.80 -8.01
N HIS A 68 8.96 -3.69 -7.64
CA HIS A 68 9.09 -2.43 -8.38
C HIS A 68 9.81 -1.30 -7.63
N ILE A 69 9.91 -1.40 -6.31
CA ILE A 69 10.39 -0.27 -5.50
C ILE A 69 11.84 0.13 -5.78
N LYS A 70 12.66 -0.76 -6.32
CA LYS A 70 14.06 -0.45 -6.62
C LYS A 70 14.19 0.51 -7.79
N ASP A 71 13.33 0.36 -8.78
CA ASP A 71 13.44 1.07 -10.05
C ASP A 71 12.33 2.10 -10.28
N HIS A 72 11.32 2.11 -9.41
CA HIS A 72 10.15 2.95 -9.57
C HIS A 72 9.83 3.68 -8.28
N ARG A 73 9.19 4.83 -8.43
CA ARG A 73 8.69 5.60 -7.30
C ARG A 73 7.17 5.42 -7.26
N ILE A 74 6.71 4.66 -6.26
CA ILE A 74 5.36 4.13 -6.21
C ILE A 74 4.49 4.95 -5.28
N MET A 75 3.26 5.27 -5.72
CA MET A 75 2.22 5.75 -4.83
C MET A 75 1.16 4.67 -4.68
N VAL A 76 0.99 4.17 -3.45
CA VAL A 76 -0.09 3.26 -3.10
C VAL A 76 -1.28 4.12 -2.70
N TYR A 77 -2.43 3.90 -3.30
CA TYR A 77 -3.58 4.74 -2.99
C TYR A 77 -4.87 3.93 -2.91
N CYS A 78 -5.79 4.45 -2.12
CA CYS A 78 -7.16 4.01 -2.06
C CYS A 78 -8.04 5.25 -2.15
N ASN A 79 -9.32 5.17 -1.79
CA ASN A 79 -10.19 6.32 -1.97
C ASN A 79 -9.78 7.49 -1.07
N ALA A 80 -9.81 7.31 0.25
CA ALA A 80 -9.48 8.36 1.21
C ALA A 80 -8.00 8.39 1.62
N GLY A 81 -7.26 7.30 1.37
CA GLY A 81 -5.87 7.19 1.79
C GLY A 81 -5.69 6.94 3.28
N VAL A 82 -6.72 6.48 3.98
CA VAL A 82 -6.72 6.37 5.44
C VAL A 82 -6.55 4.94 5.93
N GLY A 83 -7.13 3.95 5.25
CA GLY A 83 -7.16 2.57 5.75
C GLY A 83 -6.45 1.55 4.88
N ARG A 84 -6.93 1.35 3.65
CA ARG A 84 -6.41 0.28 2.77
C ARG A 84 -4.97 0.51 2.35
N SER A 85 -4.65 1.69 1.84
CA SER A 85 -3.27 1.97 1.41
C SER A 85 -2.28 1.97 2.56
N PRO A 86 -2.59 2.55 3.74
CA PRO A 86 -1.68 2.41 4.88
C PRO A 86 -1.52 0.96 5.33
N SER A 87 -2.58 0.16 5.30
CA SER A 87 -2.51 -1.26 5.70
C SER A 87 -1.56 -2.05 4.78
N VAL A 88 -1.64 -1.82 3.48
CA VAL A 88 -0.73 -2.47 2.53
C VAL A 88 0.72 -2.06 2.78
N VAL A 89 0.97 -0.78 3.05
CA VAL A 89 2.34 -0.31 3.30
C VAL A 89 2.87 -0.87 4.62
N VAL A 90 2.03 -0.95 5.67
CA VAL A 90 2.42 -1.61 6.92
C VAL A 90 2.83 -3.07 6.65
N ALA A 91 2.04 -3.78 5.85
CA ALA A 91 2.35 -5.17 5.51
C ALA A 91 3.67 -5.28 4.75
N TYR A 92 3.93 -4.38 3.81
CA TYR A 92 5.19 -4.35 3.09
C TYR A 92 6.37 -4.15 4.03
N LEU A 93 6.28 -3.19 4.95
CA LEU A 93 7.36 -2.93 5.91
C LEU A 93 7.59 -4.14 6.81
N ALA A 94 6.53 -4.79 7.26
CA ALA A 94 6.64 -5.92 8.16
C ALA A 94 7.20 -7.17 7.46
N ARG A 95 6.75 -7.45 6.24
CA ARG A 95 7.11 -8.69 5.56
C ARG A 95 8.37 -8.60 4.70
N VAL A 96 8.64 -7.45 4.13
CA VAL A 96 9.77 -7.29 3.22
C VAL A 96 10.92 -6.55 3.88
N GLN A 97 10.62 -5.50 4.64
CA GLN A 97 11.65 -4.70 5.30
C GLN A 97 12.04 -5.21 6.69
N GLY A 98 11.30 -6.19 7.21
CA GLY A 98 11.64 -6.81 8.49
C GLY A 98 11.18 -6.08 9.74
N TYR A 99 10.31 -5.09 9.62
CA TYR A 99 9.77 -4.39 10.77
C TYR A 99 8.85 -5.30 11.58
N GLY A 100 8.86 -5.18 12.92
CA GLY A 100 7.78 -5.73 13.72
C GLY A 100 6.48 -4.99 13.40
N TYR A 101 5.34 -5.63 13.64
CA TYR A 101 4.05 -5.02 13.29
C TYR A 101 3.86 -3.65 13.94
N GLY A 102 4.07 -3.55 15.25
CA GLY A 102 3.91 -2.30 15.97
C GLY A 102 4.82 -1.20 15.45
N ASP A 103 6.08 -1.57 15.16
CA ASP A 103 7.05 -0.62 14.63
C ASP A 103 6.66 -0.16 13.23
N ALA A 104 6.13 -1.05 12.40
CA ALA A 104 5.66 -0.69 11.06
C ALA A 104 4.49 0.29 11.14
N VAL A 105 3.53 0.03 12.02
CA VAL A 105 2.38 0.93 12.21
C VAL A 105 2.85 2.31 12.69
N GLU A 106 3.74 2.35 13.68
CA GLU A 106 4.26 3.62 14.19
C GLU A 106 5.03 4.38 13.12
N PHE A 107 5.82 3.68 12.31
CA PHE A 107 6.60 4.30 11.25
C PHE A 107 5.69 5.00 10.23
N VAL A 108 4.64 4.30 9.80
CA VAL A 108 3.68 4.87 8.85
C VAL A 108 2.90 6.01 9.49
N ALA A 109 2.43 5.83 10.72
CA ALA A 109 1.64 6.85 11.41
C ALA A 109 2.42 8.15 11.64
N ALA A 110 3.73 8.05 11.87
CA ALA A 110 4.58 9.23 12.04
C ALA A 110 4.68 10.06 10.76
N LYS A 111 4.59 9.42 9.60
CA LYS A 111 4.72 10.09 8.31
C LYS A 111 3.39 10.41 7.64
N LYS A 112 2.36 9.70 8.02
CA LYS A 112 1.01 9.91 7.49
C LYS A 112 0.00 10.02 8.66
N PRO A 113 -0.28 11.23 9.12
CA PRO A 113 -1.27 11.44 10.18
C PRO A 113 -2.65 10.92 9.77
N TYR A 114 -3.44 10.53 10.76
CA TYR A 114 -4.81 10.09 10.57
C TYR A 114 -4.94 8.80 9.74
N MET A 115 -3.98 7.90 9.88
CA MET A 115 -4.12 6.58 9.27
C MET A 115 -4.75 5.59 10.25
N SER A 116 -5.38 4.57 9.73
CA SER A 116 -5.86 3.44 10.49
C SER A 116 -5.51 2.15 9.76
N THR A 117 -5.58 1.03 10.46
CA THR A 117 -5.37 -0.28 9.84
C THR A 117 -6.71 -0.98 9.65
N LEU A 118 -6.81 -1.81 8.64
CA LEU A 118 -8.00 -2.61 8.42
C LEU A 118 -8.12 -3.70 9.49
N PRO A 119 -9.34 -4.25 9.69
CA PRO A 119 -9.54 -5.29 10.70
C PRO A 119 -8.61 -6.49 10.52
N ASN A 120 -8.10 -7.01 11.63
CA ASN A 120 -7.27 -8.22 11.67
C ASN A 120 -6.00 -8.14 10.83
N LEU A 121 -5.47 -6.93 10.61
CA LEU A 121 -4.30 -6.77 9.75
C LEU A 121 -3.10 -7.57 10.26
N ILE A 122 -2.88 -7.61 11.58
CA ILE A 122 -1.75 -8.36 12.13
C ILE A 122 -1.83 -9.85 11.76
N LEU A 123 -3.03 -10.44 11.79
CA LEU A 123 -3.22 -11.83 11.40
C LEU A 123 -3.00 -12.02 9.90
N SER A 124 -3.48 -11.09 9.10
CA SER A 124 -3.27 -11.14 7.65
C SER A 124 -1.79 -11.11 7.31
N ILE A 125 -1.02 -10.27 8.01
CA ILE A 125 0.44 -10.18 7.82
C ILE A 125 1.13 -11.47 8.27
N GLU A 126 0.72 -12.04 9.41
CA GLU A 126 1.30 -13.30 9.89
C GLU A 126 1.12 -14.44 8.88
N ARG A 127 -0.03 -14.50 8.23
CA ARG A 127 -0.30 -15.50 7.21
C ARG A 127 0.56 -15.33 5.96
N LEU A 128 1.00 -14.11 5.68
CA LEU A 128 1.87 -13.84 4.55
C LEU A 128 3.24 -14.50 4.69
N LYS A 129 3.68 -14.83 5.91
CA LYS A 129 4.97 -15.49 6.12
C LYS A 129 5.13 -16.75 5.29
N GLU A 130 4.04 -17.48 5.10
CA GLU A 130 4.07 -18.73 4.36
C GLU A 130 3.96 -18.52 2.85
N MET A 131 3.49 -17.34 2.44
CA MET A 131 3.22 -17.06 1.03
C MET A 131 4.33 -16.27 0.35
N ILE A 132 5.15 -15.55 1.11
CA ILE A 132 6.25 -14.75 0.60
C ILE A 132 7.54 -15.29 1.20
N SER A 133 8.34 -15.95 0.39
CA SER A 133 9.65 -16.38 0.80
C SER A 133 10.68 -15.35 0.33
N GLU A 134 11.63 -15.11 1.19
CA GLU A 134 12.68 -14.13 0.96
C GLU A 134 13.93 -14.74 0.39
#